data_3b8babbd9f8cc91952d3bbab7d3e19fa
#
_entry.id   3b8babbd9f8cc91952d3bbab7d3e19fa
#
_cell.length_a   1.000
_cell.length_b   1.000
_cell.length_c   1.000
_cell.angle_alpha   90.00
_cell.angle_beta   90.00
_cell.angle_gamma   90.00
#
_symmetry.space_group_name_H-M   'P 1'
#
loop_
_entity.id
_entity.type
_entity.pdbx_description
1 polymer ?
#
loop_
_entity_poly.entity_id
_entity_poly.type
_entity_poly.pdbx_seq_one_letter_code
_entity_poly.pdbx_strand_id
1 'polypeptide(L)'
;SKAEADAAYTQGQEKNRKPFAPKAIKSAVRSGGIIRESISVDAACSGNPGLMEYRGVWTADRSEIFHYGPAKDGTNNIGEFLALVHALALLQKKNDPATPIYSDSKTAIAWVKKKKANTQLKLTKHNAELFDMIRRAEKWLKENTWKNPIHKWETEHWGEIPADFGRK
;
A
#
# COMPACT_ATOMS: atom_id res chain seq x y z
N SER A 1 15.06 -1.25 5.85
CA SER A 1 14.46 0.08 6.03
C SER A 1 13.60 0.43 4.83
N LYS A 2 12.81 1.46 4.99
CA LYS A 2 11.96 1.92 3.89
C LYS A 2 12.78 2.31 2.68
N ALA A 3 13.89 3.00 2.88
CA ALA A 3 14.74 3.42 1.78
C ALA A 3 15.38 2.23 1.06
N GLU A 4 15.79 1.22 1.80
CA GLU A 4 16.33 0.00 1.21
C GLU A 4 15.29 -0.76 0.42
N ALA A 5 14.08 -0.88 0.96
CA ALA A 5 12.99 -1.56 0.26
C ALA A 5 12.63 -0.83 -1.02
N ASP A 6 12.57 0.49 -0.98
CA ASP A 6 12.26 1.30 -2.16
C ASP A 6 13.33 1.15 -3.23
N ALA A 7 14.60 1.18 -2.85
CA ALA A 7 15.70 1.05 -3.81
C ALA A 7 15.71 -0.31 -4.48
N ALA A 8 15.62 -1.38 -3.69
CA ALA A 8 15.62 -2.74 -4.23
C ALA A 8 14.41 -2.95 -5.14
N TYR A 9 13.27 -2.48 -4.72
CA TYR A 9 12.05 -2.61 -5.47
C TYR A 9 12.10 -1.84 -6.79
N THR A 10 12.61 -0.61 -6.77
CA THR A 10 12.70 0.22 -7.97
C THR A 10 13.51 -0.46 -9.07
N GLN A 11 14.61 -1.11 -8.72
CA GLN A 11 15.42 -1.83 -9.69
C GLN A 11 14.65 -2.97 -10.36
N GLY A 12 13.95 -3.77 -9.57
CA GLY A 12 13.14 -4.86 -10.10
C GLY A 12 11.98 -4.37 -10.94
N GLN A 13 11.35 -3.31 -10.47
CA GLN A 13 10.20 -2.74 -11.16
C GLN A 13 10.56 -2.23 -12.55
N GLU A 14 11.64 -1.52 -12.67
CA GLU A 14 12.05 -0.92 -13.94
C GLU A 14 12.36 -1.94 -15.02
N LYS A 15 12.83 -3.13 -14.64
CA LYS A 15 13.13 -4.18 -15.60
C LYS A 15 11.89 -4.79 -16.23
N ASN A 16 10.76 -4.81 -15.52
CA ASN A 16 9.61 -5.61 -15.89
C ASN A 16 8.35 -4.82 -16.21
N ARG A 17 8.41 -3.49 -16.14
CA ARG A 17 7.21 -2.70 -16.28
C ARG A 17 7.37 -1.58 -17.30
N LYS A 18 6.31 -1.41 -18.09
CA LYS A 18 6.21 -0.26 -18.96
C LYS A 18 5.78 0.96 -18.14
N PRO A 19 6.08 2.17 -18.62
CA PRO A 19 5.59 3.37 -17.94
C PRO A 19 4.07 3.35 -17.84
N PHE A 20 3.54 3.90 -16.75
CA PHE A 20 2.11 4.00 -16.55
C PHE A 20 1.53 5.00 -17.55
N ALA A 21 0.43 4.61 -18.22
CA ALA A 21 -0.17 5.42 -19.27
C ALA A 21 -1.58 5.86 -18.90
N PRO A 22 -1.87 7.17 -18.86
CA PRO A 22 -3.21 7.65 -18.50
C PRO A 22 -4.34 7.10 -19.36
N LYS A 23 -4.10 6.90 -20.66
CA LYS A 23 -5.15 6.35 -21.53
C LYS A 23 -5.47 4.89 -21.21
N ALA A 24 -4.52 4.13 -20.70
CA ALA A 24 -4.78 2.76 -20.25
C ALA A 24 -5.71 2.76 -19.04
N ILE A 25 -5.57 3.73 -18.14
CA ILE A 25 -6.44 3.90 -16.98
C ILE A 25 -7.88 4.15 -17.45
N LYS A 26 -8.06 5.01 -18.46
CA LYS A 26 -9.39 5.30 -19.01
C LYS A 26 -10.04 4.06 -19.59
N SER A 27 -9.28 3.25 -20.32
CA SER A 27 -9.79 1.99 -20.87
C SER A 27 -10.22 1.03 -19.77
N ALA A 28 -9.42 0.90 -18.73
CA ALA A 28 -9.71 -0.01 -17.62
C ALA A 28 -10.99 0.37 -16.88
N VAL A 29 -11.24 1.66 -16.69
CA VAL A 29 -12.45 2.14 -16.02
C VAL A 29 -13.70 1.66 -16.77
N ARG A 30 -13.66 1.64 -18.09
CA ARG A 30 -14.81 1.17 -18.88
C ARG A 30 -15.06 -0.32 -18.74
N SER A 31 -14.12 -1.09 -18.22
CA SER A 31 -14.21 -2.55 -18.11
C SER A 31 -14.70 -2.99 -16.74
N GLY A 32 -15.84 -2.42 -16.27
CA GLY A 32 -16.45 -2.85 -15.02
C GLY A 32 -16.03 -2.10 -13.79
N GLY A 33 -15.43 -0.96 -13.96
CA GLY A 33 -15.08 -0.08 -12.83
C GLY A 33 -13.73 -0.31 -12.21
N ILE A 34 -13.06 -1.41 -12.50
CA ILE A 34 -11.72 -1.67 -11.96
C ILE A 34 -10.68 -1.02 -12.88
N ILE A 35 -9.84 -0.19 -12.29
CA ILE A 35 -8.72 0.40 -13.02
C ILE A 35 -7.55 -0.58 -12.94
N ARG A 36 -7.24 -1.24 -14.04
CA ARG A 36 -6.20 -2.28 -14.04
C ARG A 36 -4.79 -1.73 -13.96
N GLU A 37 -4.57 -0.56 -14.55
CA GLU A 37 -3.27 0.11 -14.49
C GLU A 37 -3.18 0.86 -13.15
N SER A 38 -3.03 0.11 -12.07
CA SER A 38 -3.04 0.63 -10.72
C SER A 38 -2.25 -0.28 -9.80
N ILE A 39 -1.98 0.21 -8.59
CA ILE A 39 -1.38 -0.59 -7.53
C ILE A 39 -2.47 -0.96 -6.53
N SER A 40 -2.56 -2.23 -6.17
CA SER A 40 -3.44 -2.68 -5.08
C SER A 40 -2.57 -3.03 -3.89
N VAL A 41 -2.97 -2.60 -2.71
CA VAL A 41 -2.23 -2.89 -1.47
C VAL A 41 -3.11 -3.64 -0.49
N ASP A 42 -2.50 -4.44 0.37
CA ASP A 42 -3.20 -5.17 1.40
C ASP A 42 -2.23 -5.58 2.51
N ALA A 43 -2.79 -6.00 3.62
CA ALA A 43 -2.03 -6.49 4.76
C ALA A 43 -2.67 -7.75 5.31
N ALA A 44 -1.90 -8.49 6.09
CA ALA A 44 -2.39 -9.64 6.83
C ALA A 44 -1.75 -9.62 8.21
N CYS A 45 -2.49 -10.08 9.21
CA CYS A 45 -1.98 -10.13 10.56
C CYS A 45 -2.54 -11.37 11.25
N SER A 46 -1.66 -12.12 11.94
CA SER A 46 -2.04 -13.37 12.60
C SER A 46 -2.56 -13.14 14.02
N GLY A 47 -3.23 -12.03 14.24
CA GLY A 47 -3.77 -11.66 15.54
C GLY A 47 -3.83 -10.15 15.67
N ASN A 48 -4.26 -9.68 16.83
CA ASN A 48 -4.39 -8.24 17.08
C ASN A 48 -3.96 -7.94 18.52
N PRO A 49 -2.65 -7.78 18.80
CA PRO A 49 -1.54 -7.77 17.85
C PRO A 49 -1.04 -9.16 17.44
N GLY A 50 -0.23 -9.22 16.40
CA GLY A 50 0.35 -10.46 15.92
C GLY A 50 1.40 -10.23 14.85
N LEU A 51 1.73 -11.29 14.11
CA LEU A 51 2.66 -11.18 12.99
C LEU A 51 1.95 -10.46 11.84
N MET A 52 2.50 -9.32 11.46
CA MET A 52 1.92 -8.44 10.44
C MET A 52 2.81 -8.40 9.22
N GLU A 53 2.19 -8.43 8.04
CA GLU A 53 2.90 -8.16 6.80
C GLU A 53 2.00 -7.38 5.87
N TYR A 54 2.62 -6.66 4.93
CA TYR A 54 1.86 -5.96 3.90
C TYR A 54 2.56 -6.11 2.56
N ARG A 55 1.81 -5.87 1.50
CA ARG A 55 2.38 -5.86 0.16
C ARG A 55 1.58 -4.99 -0.78
N GLY A 56 2.21 -4.65 -1.90
CA GLY A 56 1.54 -4.01 -3.02
C GLY A 56 1.78 -4.86 -4.26
N VAL A 57 0.77 -4.93 -5.12
CA VAL A 57 0.86 -5.66 -6.37
C VAL A 57 0.32 -4.80 -7.51
N TRP A 58 0.74 -5.11 -8.71
CA TRP A 58 0.15 -4.50 -9.90
C TRP A 58 -1.21 -5.14 -10.12
N THR A 59 -2.25 -4.32 -10.19
CA THR A 59 -3.62 -4.84 -10.22
C THR A 59 -3.88 -5.74 -11.43
N ALA A 60 -3.37 -5.37 -12.60
CA ALA A 60 -3.66 -6.08 -13.84
C ALA A 60 -3.18 -7.54 -13.84
N ASP A 61 -2.00 -7.82 -13.30
CA ASP A 61 -1.40 -9.15 -13.38
C ASP A 61 -1.02 -9.75 -12.03
N ARG A 62 -1.30 -9.04 -10.94
CA ARG A 62 -1.00 -9.46 -9.56
C ARG A 62 0.48 -9.65 -9.26
N SER A 63 1.36 -9.11 -10.09
CA SER A 63 2.79 -9.20 -9.82
C SER A 63 3.14 -8.35 -8.60
N GLU A 64 3.91 -8.92 -7.67
CA GLU A 64 4.27 -8.24 -6.44
C GLU A 64 5.24 -7.11 -6.70
N ILE A 65 4.92 -5.95 -6.15
CA ILE A 65 5.71 -4.74 -6.32
C ILE A 65 6.57 -4.50 -5.09
N PHE A 66 6.00 -4.66 -3.91
CA PHE A 66 6.74 -4.57 -2.66
C PHE A 66 6.08 -5.45 -1.60
N HIS A 67 6.88 -5.80 -0.61
CA HIS A 67 6.44 -6.64 0.51
C HIS A 67 7.26 -6.26 1.74
N TYR A 68 6.62 -6.26 2.90
CA TYR A 68 7.28 -6.05 4.17
C TYR A 68 6.72 -7.01 5.22
N GLY A 69 7.60 -7.58 6.01
CA GLY A 69 7.22 -8.47 7.11
C GLY A 69 7.56 -9.91 6.82
N PRO A 70 7.17 -10.84 7.70
CA PRO A 70 6.34 -10.60 8.90
C PRO A 70 7.08 -9.80 9.97
N ALA A 71 6.33 -8.96 10.67
CA ALA A 71 6.84 -8.18 11.79
C ALA A 71 6.02 -8.47 13.03
N LYS A 72 6.68 -8.63 14.18
CA LYS A 72 6.01 -9.01 15.42
C LYS A 72 5.21 -7.86 16.02
N ASP A 73 4.15 -8.20 16.73
CA ASP A 73 3.33 -7.28 17.50
C ASP A 73 2.80 -6.10 16.67
N GLY A 74 2.38 -6.38 15.46
CA GLY A 74 1.72 -5.40 14.61
C GLY A 74 0.21 -5.62 14.56
N THR A 75 -0.47 -4.84 13.75
CA THR A 75 -1.90 -4.99 13.51
C THR A 75 -2.19 -4.87 12.03
N ASN A 76 -3.35 -5.38 11.63
CA ASN A 76 -3.77 -5.31 10.23
C ASN A 76 -3.89 -3.85 9.77
N ASN A 77 -4.50 -3.00 10.59
CA ASN A 77 -4.69 -1.60 10.22
C ASN A 77 -3.37 -0.86 10.00
N ILE A 78 -2.37 -1.15 10.83
CA ILE A 78 -1.04 -0.55 10.63
C ILE A 78 -0.43 -1.02 9.32
N GLY A 79 -0.54 -2.31 9.02
CA GLY A 79 -0.03 -2.84 7.76
C GLY A 79 -0.69 -2.19 6.56
N GLU A 80 -2.01 -2.05 6.59
CA GLU A 80 -2.76 -1.40 5.53
C GLU A 80 -2.32 0.06 5.34
N PHE A 81 -2.14 0.78 6.45
CA PHE A 81 -1.69 2.17 6.42
C PHE A 81 -0.29 2.29 5.81
N LEU A 82 0.65 1.48 6.29
CA LEU A 82 2.02 1.51 5.79
C LEU A 82 2.10 1.14 4.31
N ALA A 83 1.26 0.19 3.88
CA ALA A 83 1.22 -0.21 2.47
C ALA A 83 0.78 0.96 1.58
N LEU A 84 -0.22 1.72 2.01
CA LEU A 84 -0.66 2.89 1.25
C LEU A 84 0.44 3.94 1.14
N VAL A 85 1.10 4.25 2.26
CA VAL A 85 2.18 5.25 2.24
C VAL A 85 3.35 4.77 1.39
N HIS A 86 3.67 3.47 1.47
CA HIS A 86 4.73 2.88 0.65
C HIS A 86 4.44 3.08 -0.84
N ALA A 87 3.20 2.81 -1.25
CA ALA A 87 2.79 2.97 -2.64
C ALA A 87 2.88 4.43 -3.09
N LEU A 88 2.41 5.36 -2.25
CA LEU A 88 2.49 6.78 -2.57
C LEU A 88 3.93 7.25 -2.72
N ALA A 89 4.79 6.86 -1.80
CA ALA A 89 6.20 7.25 -1.84
C ALA A 89 6.90 6.68 -3.07
N LEU A 90 6.57 5.44 -3.43
CA LEU A 90 7.13 4.81 -4.62
C LEU A 90 6.73 5.56 -5.88
N LEU A 91 5.45 5.90 -6.01
CA LEU A 91 4.96 6.61 -7.19
C LEU A 91 5.56 8.00 -7.30
N GLN A 92 5.74 8.69 -6.17
CA GLN A 92 6.42 9.98 -6.18
C GLN A 92 7.86 9.85 -6.66
N LYS A 93 8.55 8.82 -6.19
CA LYS A 93 9.94 8.57 -6.60
C LYS A 93 10.04 8.32 -8.11
N LYS A 94 9.02 7.73 -8.69
CA LYS A 94 8.95 7.47 -10.13
C LYS A 94 8.38 8.64 -10.93
N ASN A 95 8.09 9.75 -10.27
CA ASN A 95 7.48 10.92 -10.91
C ASN A 95 6.15 10.58 -11.59
N ASP A 96 5.36 9.76 -10.93
CA ASP A 96 4.06 9.32 -11.43
C ASP A 96 2.93 9.85 -10.54
N PRO A 97 2.29 10.94 -10.93
CA PRO A 97 1.17 11.49 -10.16
C PRO A 97 -0.20 10.93 -10.56
N ALA A 98 -0.25 10.02 -11.52
CA ALA A 98 -1.50 9.58 -12.13
C ALA A 98 -1.96 8.20 -11.68
N THR A 99 -1.05 7.27 -11.40
CA THR A 99 -1.42 5.90 -11.08
C THR A 99 -2.24 5.82 -9.80
N PRO A 100 -3.46 5.23 -9.86
CA PRO A 100 -4.29 5.08 -8.66
C PRO A 100 -3.79 3.95 -7.77
N ILE A 101 -4.23 4.00 -6.51
CA ILE A 101 -3.93 2.97 -5.53
C ILE A 101 -5.25 2.47 -4.95
N TYR A 102 -5.41 1.15 -4.91
CA TYR A 102 -6.57 0.52 -4.28
C TYR A 102 -6.23 -0.04 -2.91
N SER A 103 -7.14 0.15 -1.96
CA SER A 103 -7.09 -0.49 -0.65
C SER A 103 -8.50 -0.91 -0.27
N ASP A 104 -8.65 -2.03 0.39
CA ASP A 104 -9.96 -2.44 0.92
C ASP A 104 -10.21 -1.94 2.34
N SER A 105 -9.29 -1.16 2.89
CA SER A 105 -9.38 -0.66 4.27
C SER A 105 -9.83 0.80 4.32
N LYS A 106 -11.07 1.03 4.74
CA LYS A 106 -11.57 2.39 4.98
C LYS A 106 -10.76 3.10 6.05
N THR A 107 -10.35 2.36 7.07
CA THR A 107 -9.58 2.90 8.18
C THR A 107 -8.23 3.43 7.72
N ALA A 108 -7.51 2.63 6.95
CA ALA A 108 -6.20 3.04 6.46
C ALA A 108 -6.30 4.24 5.52
N ILE A 109 -7.30 4.24 4.64
CA ILE A 109 -7.52 5.37 3.74
C ILE A 109 -7.79 6.66 4.54
N ALA A 110 -8.61 6.57 5.60
CA ALA A 110 -8.88 7.72 6.45
C ALA A 110 -7.61 8.21 7.16
N TRP A 111 -6.78 7.28 7.64
CA TRP A 111 -5.53 7.66 8.31
C TRP A 111 -4.57 8.39 7.36
N VAL A 112 -4.49 7.94 6.12
CA VAL A 112 -3.65 8.61 5.12
C VAL A 112 -4.15 10.03 4.87
N LYS A 113 -5.47 10.22 4.74
CA LYS A 113 -6.05 11.56 4.54
C LYS A 113 -5.80 12.47 5.71
N LYS A 114 -5.84 11.93 6.93
CA LYS A 114 -5.57 12.69 8.15
C LYS A 114 -4.09 12.83 8.43
N LYS A 115 -3.25 12.10 7.70
CA LYS A 115 -1.79 12.09 7.84
C LYS A 115 -1.35 11.59 9.22
N LYS A 116 -2.13 10.68 9.79
CA LYS A 116 -1.86 10.13 11.12
C LYS A 116 -2.50 8.75 11.27
N ALA A 117 -1.71 7.80 11.78
CA ALA A 117 -2.19 6.48 12.14
C ALA A 117 -2.79 6.54 13.54
N ASN A 118 -4.12 6.53 13.62
CA ASN A 118 -4.80 6.61 14.90
C ASN A 118 -4.89 5.23 15.54
N THR A 119 -3.75 4.63 15.84
CA THR A 119 -3.66 3.29 16.38
C THR A 119 -3.57 3.31 17.89
N GLN A 120 -4.09 2.24 18.53
CA GLN A 120 -3.96 2.04 19.96
C GLN A 120 -2.90 0.99 20.29
N LEU A 121 -2.11 0.59 19.30
CA LEU A 121 -1.03 -0.36 19.51
C LEU A 121 -0.04 0.17 20.50
N LYS A 122 0.40 -0.69 21.43
CA LYS A 122 1.38 -0.32 22.44
C LYS A 122 2.77 -0.74 22.01
N LEU A 123 3.75 0.07 22.38
CA LEU A 123 5.15 -0.22 22.13
C LEU A 123 5.59 -1.43 22.96
N THR A 124 6.25 -2.38 22.31
CA THR A 124 6.85 -3.54 22.97
C THR A 124 8.30 -3.65 22.55
N LYS A 125 9.02 -4.61 23.12
CA LYS A 125 10.41 -4.84 22.72
C LYS A 125 10.53 -5.41 21.31
N HIS A 126 9.43 -5.86 20.71
CA HIS A 126 9.43 -6.48 19.40
C HIS A 126 8.96 -5.56 18.25
N ASN A 127 8.30 -4.44 18.56
CA ASN A 127 7.72 -3.59 17.52
C ASN A 127 8.26 -2.16 17.47
N ALA A 128 9.43 -1.93 18.05
CA ALA A 128 10.06 -0.60 18.02
C ALA A 128 10.31 -0.14 16.58
N GLU A 129 10.78 -1.03 15.71
CA GLU A 129 11.01 -0.71 14.31
C GLU A 129 9.69 -0.33 13.62
N LEU A 130 8.62 -1.03 13.94
CA LEU A 130 7.31 -0.75 13.37
C LEU A 130 6.84 0.65 13.76
N PHE A 131 7.02 1.04 15.03
CA PHE A 131 6.69 2.39 15.47
C PHE A 131 7.53 3.44 14.76
N ASP A 132 8.80 3.15 14.52
CA ASP A 132 9.64 4.05 13.75
C ASP A 132 9.13 4.21 12.32
N MET A 133 8.69 3.13 11.70
CA MET A 133 8.11 3.17 10.37
C MET A 133 6.83 4.01 10.34
N ILE A 134 6.00 3.88 11.36
CA ILE A 134 4.77 4.68 11.47
C ILE A 134 5.12 6.17 11.53
N ARG A 135 6.08 6.54 12.37
CA ARG A 135 6.51 7.94 12.49
C ARG A 135 7.05 8.48 11.17
N ARG A 136 7.86 7.67 10.48
CA ARG A 136 8.40 8.08 9.17
C ARG A 136 7.31 8.21 8.11
N ALA A 137 6.33 7.33 8.16
CA ALA A 137 5.19 7.40 7.24
C ALA A 137 4.37 8.66 7.48
N GLU A 138 4.08 8.97 8.75
CA GLU A 138 3.35 10.18 9.09
C GLU A 138 4.11 11.44 8.67
N LYS A 139 5.42 11.44 8.90
CA LYS A 139 6.27 12.54 8.49
C LYS A 139 6.24 12.73 6.98
N TRP A 140 6.34 11.63 6.23
CA TRP A 140 6.29 11.68 4.76
C TRP A 140 4.98 12.30 4.29
N LEU A 141 3.86 11.90 4.88
CA LEU A 141 2.54 12.43 4.52
C LEU A 141 2.44 13.93 4.78
N LYS A 142 3.08 14.42 5.84
CA LYS A 142 3.07 15.84 6.19
C LYS A 142 3.99 16.67 5.30
N GLU A 143 5.08 16.08 4.84
CA GLU A 143 6.11 16.78 4.08
C GLU A 143 5.92 16.67 2.57
N ASN A 144 5.02 15.82 2.09
CA ASN A 144 4.83 15.59 0.67
C ASN A 144 3.38 15.77 0.27
N THR A 145 3.17 16.01 -1.02
CA THR A 145 1.83 16.05 -1.59
C THR A 145 1.75 15.00 -2.69
N TRP A 146 0.55 14.58 -3.00
CA TRP A 146 0.33 13.60 -4.06
C TRP A 146 -1.01 13.87 -4.73
N LYS A 147 -1.10 13.51 -6.02
CA LYS A 147 -2.32 13.63 -6.79
C LYS A 147 -2.91 12.26 -7.11
N ASN A 148 -2.19 11.19 -6.79
CA ASN A 148 -2.61 9.84 -7.06
C ASN A 148 -3.93 9.54 -6.35
N PRO A 149 -4.97 9.11 -7.07
CA PRO A 149 -6.24 8.77 -6.43
C PRO A 149 -6.06 7.53 -5.54
N ILE A 150 -6.69 7.55 -4.39
CA ILE A 150 -6.76 6.37 -3.53
C ILE A 150 -8.21 5.94 -3.52
N HIS A 151 -8.47 4.74 -4.03
CA HIS A 151 -9.82 4.21 -4.16
C HIS A 151 -10.06 3.04 -3.22
N LYS A 152 -11.28 2.96 -2.71
CA LYS A 152 -11.71 1.81 -1.93
C LYS A 152 -11.98 0.64 -2.89
N TRP A 153 -11.35 -0.49 -2.64
CA TRP A 153 -11.63 -1.71 -3.40
C TRP A 153 -13.01 -2.24 -2.99
N GLU A 154 -13.86 -2.52 -3.98
CA GLU A 154 -15.23 -2.96 -3.72
C GLU A 154 -15.31 -4.47 -3.68
N THR A 155 -14.87 -5.05 -2.57
CA THR A 155 -14.80 -6.49 -2.39
C THR A 155 -16.14 -7.19 -2.67
N GLU A 156 -17.25 -6.57 -2.30
CA GLU A 156 -18.57 -7.15 -2.52
C GLU A 156 -18.90 -7.33 -4.00
N HIS A 157 -18.33 -6.52 -4.86
CA HIS A 157 -18.62 -6.55 -6.29
C HIS A 157 -17.50 -7.18 -7.11
N TRP A 158 -16.26 -7.11 -6.61
CA TRP A 158 -15.09 -7.50 -7.41
C TRP A 158 -14.34 -8.70 -6.84
N GLY A 159 -14.76 -9.21 -5.68
CA GLY A 159 -14.02 -10.27 -4.99
C GLY A 159 -12.84 -9.72 -4.23
N GLU A 160 -11.96 -10.60 -3.78
CA GLU A 160 -10.80 -10.19 -2.99
C GLU A 160 -9.86 -9.29 -3.79
N ILE A 161 -9.26 -8.33 -3.09
CA ILE A 161 -8.29 -7.42 -3.69
C ILE A 161 -7.09 -8.22 -4.22
N PRO A 162 -6.50 -7.84 -5.36
CA PRO A 162 -5.38 -8.61 -5.91
C PRO A 162 -4.20 -8.83 -4.97
N ALA A 163 -3.98 -7.94 -4.02
CA ALA A 163 -2.90 -8.06 -3.05
C ALA A 163 -3.23 -8.99 -1.88
N ASP A 164 -4.43 -9.57 -1.83
CA ASP A 164 -4.87 -10.43 -0.72
C ASP A 164 -3.91 -11.60 -0.50
N PHE A 165 -3.59 -11.85 0.77
CA PHE A 165 -2.66 -12.92 1.15
C PHE A 165 -3.31 -14.30 1.19
N GLY A 166 -4.63 -14.39 1.05
CA GLY A 166 -5.34 -15.67 1.05
C GLY A 166 -5.48 -16.33 2.42
N ARG A 167 -5.23 -15.61 3.50
CA ARG A 167 -5.31 -16.18 4.85
C ARG A 167 -5.92 -15.24 5.89
N LYS A 168 -6.78 -14.40 5.41
CA LYS A 168 -7.55 -13.53 6.30
C LYS A 168 -8.82 -14.24 6.73
#